data_9b88a2edd0ac5c041b5a39b10d358d3a
#
_entry.id   9b88a2edd0ac5c041b5a39b10d358d3a
#
_cell.length_a   1.000
_cell.length_b   1.000
_cell.length_c   1.000
_cell.angle_alpha   90.00
_cell.angle_beta   90.00
_cell.angle_gamma   90.00
#
_symmetry.space_group_name_H-M   'P 1'
#
loop_
_entity.id
_entity.type
_entity.pdbx_description
1 polymer ?
#
loop_
_entity_poly.entity_id
_entity_poly.type
_entity_poly.pdbx_seq_one_letter_code
_entity_poly.pdbx_strand_id
1 'polypeptide(L)'
;MTSNAMFEGVFCPSITIMNADGTIDYDNWGKHLDHLVDAGVDGVLLFGSIGEFYAIDVKTKAEAARFAVSKVAGRMKVLVGVGDTNLDNVKALAAESEAAGVDALLAVSPYYFGPSPDCAKRYFSAVA
;
A
#
# COMPACT_ATOMS: atom_id res chain seq x y z
N MET A 1 -18.38 22.10 4.12
CA MET A 1 -17.05 21.44 4.22
C MET A 1 -17.31 19.95 4.27
N THR A 2 -17.00 19.23 3.22
CA THR A 2 -16.97 17.77 3.28
C THR A 2 -15.78 17.40 4.16
N SER A 3 -16.04 16.89 5.36
CA SER A 3 -14.99 16.39 6.22
C SER A 3 -14.31 15.23 5.49
N ASN A 4 -12.98 15.25 5.37
CA ASN A 4 -12.19 14.09 4.92
C ASN A 4 -12.14 13.03 6.04
N ALA A 5 -13.29 12.70 6.63
CA ALA A 5 -13.42 11.72 7.71
C ALA A 5 -12.85 10.32 7.31
N MET A 6 -12.66 10.09 6.00
CA MET A 6 -12.05 8.87 5.49
C MET A 6 -10.63 8.61 6.05
N PHE A 7 -9.88 9.67 6.36
CA PHE A 7 -8.49 9.59 6.81
C PHE A 7 -8.29 10.10 8.23
N GLU A 8 -9.35 10.14 9.03
CA GLU A 8 -9.26 10.43 10.46
C GLU A 8 -8.92 9.15 11.23
N GLY A 9 -8.09 9.27 12.27
CA GLY A 9 -7.75 8.18 13.17
C GLY A 9 -6.30 7.72 13.06
N VAL A 10 -6.04 6.49 13.46
CA VAL A 10 -4.72 5.86 13.53
C VAL A 10 -4.53 4.92 12.36
N PHE A 11 -3.55 5.21 11.52
CA PHE A 11 -3.15 4.36 10.39
C PHE A 11 -1.80 3.70 10.69
N CYS A 12 -1.77 2.37 10.66
CA CYS A 12 -0.57 1.59 10.96
C CYS A 12 0.17 1.21 9.67
N PRO A 13 1.43 1.66 9.46
CA PRO A 13 2.28 1.08 8.43
C PRO A 13 2.58 -0.38 8.77
N SER A 14 2.10 -1.31 7.95
CA SER A 14 2.26 -2.74 8.18
C SER A 14 3.61 -3.25 7.71
N ILE A 15 4.18 -4.17 8.49
CA ILE A 15 5.22 -5.07 7.99
C ILE A 15 4.62 -6.03 6.94
N THR A 16 5.47 -6.56 6.06
CA THR A 16 5.12 -7.67 5.18
C THR A 16 5.80 -8.93 5.73
N ILE A 17 5.02 -9.88 6.22
CA ILE A 17 5.56 -11.11 6.80
C ILE A 17 5.92 -12.05 5.66
N MET A 18 7.18 -12.48 5.63
CA MET A 18 7.75 -13.30 4.56
C MET A 18 8.27 -14.62 5.09
N ASN A 19 8.23 -15.63 4.25
CA ASN A 19 8.92 -16.91 4.43
C ASN A 19 10.44 -16.72 4.24
N ALA A 20 11.21 -17.71 4.65
CA ALA A 20 12.67 -17.70 4.51
C ALA A 20 13.15 -17.62 3.04
N ASP A 21 12.31 -17.99 2.09
CA ASP A 21 12.58 -17.92 0.64
C ASP A 21 12.20 -16.56 0.01
N GLY A 22 11.68 -15.62 0.81
CA GLY A 22 11.27 -14.28 0.36
C GLY A 22 9.84 -14.20 -0.18
N THR A 23 9.09 -15.29 -0.20
CA THR A 23 7.65 -15.25 -0.53
C THR A 23 6.83 -14.73 0.63
N ILE A 24 5.65 -14.14 0.37
CA ILE A 24 4.78 -13.66 1.44
C ILE A 24 4.15 -14.85 2.19
N ASP A 25 4.27 -14.85 3.51
CA ASP A 25 3.58 -15.78 4.40
C ASP A 25 2.15 -15.25 4.67
N TYR A 26 1.24 -15.58 3.78
CA TYR A 26 -0.14 -15.12 3.85
C TYR A 26 -0.88 -15.56 5.12
N ASP A 27 -0.54 -16.72 5.69
CA ASP A 27 -1.17 -17.24 6.91
C ASP A 27 -0.82 -16.36 8.12
N ASN A 28 0.46 -16.10 8.34
CA ASN A 28 0.90 -15.27 9.44
C ASN A 28 0.65 -13.78 9.20
N TRP A 29 0.76 -13.32 7.96
CA TRP A 29 0.41 -11.95 7.62
C TRP A 29 -1.10 -11.69 7.78
N GLY A 30 -1.95 -12.65 7.45
CA GLY A 30 -3.39 -12.59 7.71
C GLY A 30 -3.72 -12.49 9.20
N LYS A 31 -3.02 -13.23 10.08
CA LYS A 31 -3.14 -13.09 11.54
C LYS A 31 -2.70 -11.70 12.02
N HIS A 32 -1.63 -11.15 11.44
CA HIS A 32 -1.19 -9.81 11.75
C HIS A 32 -2.23 -8.75 11.37
N LEU A 33 -2.86 -8.87 10.20
CA LEU A 33 -3.96 -7.98 9.80
C LEU A 33 -5.16 -8.10 10.75
N ASP A 34 -5.54 -9.29 11.16
CA ASP A 34 -6.58 -9.49 12.17
C ASP A 34 -6.21 -8.85 13.51
N HIS A 35 -4.95 -8.99 13.94
CA HIS A 35 -4.47 -8.34 15.17
C HIS A 35 -4.58 -6.80 15.09
N LEU A 36 -4.29 -6.19 13.95
CA LEU A 36 -4.46 -4.74 13.75
C LEU A 36 -5.94 -4.33 13.83
N VAL A 37 -6.84 -5.13 13.25
CA VAL A 37 -8.29 -4.93 13.38
C VAL A 37 -8.72 -5.00 14.85
N ASP A 38 -8.28 -6.02 15.58
CA ASP A 38 -8.61 -6.23 16.99
C ASP A 38 -8.04 -5.14 17.90
N ALA A 39 -6.89 -4.57 17.53
CA ALA A 39 -6.29 -3.42 18.20
C ALA A 39 -7.03 -2.10 17.95
N GLY A 40 -8.00 -2.08 17.03
CA GLY A 40 -8.85 -0.93 16.77
C GLY A 40 -8.17 0.18 15.98
N VAL A 41 -7.18 -0.13 15.14
CA VAL A 41 -6.62 0.87 14.21
C VAL A 41 -7.64 1.18 13.10
N ASP A 42 -7.68 2.43 12.65
CA ASP A 42 -8.64 2.89 11.65
C ASP A 42 -8.25 2.46 10.23
N GLY A 43 -6.97 2.22 10.01
CA GLY A 43 -6.48 1.74 8.72
C GLY A 43 -5.07 1.16 8.76
N VAL A 44 -4.72 0.47 7.69
CA VAL A 44 -3.41 -0.12 7.46
C VAL A 44 -2.82 0.42 6.16
N LEU A 45 -1.52 0.76 6.18
CA LEU A 45 -0.75 1.07 4.98
C LEU A 45 0.15 -0.11 4.64
N LEU A 46 -0.14 -0.75 3.52
CA LEU A 46 0.66 -1.83 2.95
C LEU A 46 1.78 -1.26 2.08
N PHE A 47 2.90 -1.94 2.03
CA PHE A 47 4.03 -1.60 1.14
C PHE A 47 4.55 -0.16 1.28
N GLY A 48 4.58 0.34 2.50
CA GLY A 48 5.41 1.48 2.88
C GLY A 48 6.87 1.03 3.07
N SER A 49 7.73 1.91 3.59
CA SER A 49 9.15 1.58 3.87
C SER A 49 9.28 0.39 4.83
N ILE A 50 8.45 0.33 5.87
CA ILE A 50 8.42 -0.77 6.84
C ILE A 50 7.91 -2.06 6.20
N GLY A 51 7.02 -1.97 5.21
CA GLY A 51 6.51 -3.09 4.42
C GLY A 51 7.44 -3.54 3.31
N GLU A 52 8.65 -2.99 3.23
CA GLU A 52 9.72 -3.38 2.30
C GLU A 52 9.30 -3.32 0.81
N PHE A 53 8.56 -2.26 0.44
CA PHE A 53 7.99 -2.09 -0.90
C PHE A 53 9.01 -2.27 -2.03
N TYR A 54 10.26 -1.92 -1.80
CA TYR A 54 11.36 -1.97 -2.76
C TYR A 54 11.85 -3.41 -3.04
N ALA A 55 11.56 -4.37 -2.17
CA ALA A 55 11.97 -5.76 -2.28
C ALA A 55 10.92 -6.67 -2.92
N ILE A 56 9.71 -6.16 -3.19
CA ILE A 56 8.56 -6.93 -3.65
C ILE A 56 8.17 -6.46 -5.05
N ASP A 57 8.04 -7.39 -5.98
CA ASP A 57 7.62 -7.08 -7.35
C ASP A 57 6.14 -6.65 -7.44
N VAL A 58 5.78 -5.96 -8.55
CA VAL A 58 4.44 -5.38 -8.75
C VAL A 58 3.35 -6.44 -8.71
N LYS A 59 3.57 -7.60 -9.32
CA LYS A 59 2.57 -8.68 -9.38
C LYS A 59 2.27 -9.21 -7.97
N THR A 60 3.32 -9.49 -7.21
CA THR A 60 3.20 -9.96 -5.83
C THR A 60 2.51 -8.91 -4.94
N LYS A 61 2.85 -7.61 -5.09
CA LYS A 61 2.15 -6.54 -4.37
C LYS A 61 0.66 -6.47 -4.72
N ALA A 62 0.31 -6.61 -5.99
CA ALA A 62 -1.09 -6.60 -6.43
C ALA A 62 -1.89 -7.80 -5.88
N GLU A 63 -1.30 -8.99 -5.89
CA GLU A 63 -1.92 -10.19 -5.29
C GLU A 63 -2.11 -10.03 -3.78
N ALA A 64 -1.11 -9.50 -3.11
CA ALA A 64 -1.15 -9.26 -1.66
C ALA A 64 -2.14 -8.15 -1.28
N ALA A 65 -2.30 -7.11 -2.10
CA ALA A 65 -3.33 -6.09 -1.89
C ALA A 65 -4.74 -6.70 -1.95
N ARG A 66 -5.02 -7.54 -2.95
CA ARG A 66 -6.30 -8.28 -3.05
C ARG A 66 -6.55 -9.17 -1.83
N PHE A 67 -5.51 -9.90 -1.39
CA PHE A 67 -5.59 -10.71 -0.17
C PHE A 67 -5.94 -9.85 1.04
N ALA A 68 -5.23 -8.73 1.25
CA ALA A 68 -5.44 -7.87 2.41
C ALA A 68 -6.86 -7.26 2.42
N VAL A 69 -7.36 -6.76 1.29
CA VAL A 69 -8.73 -6.24 1.18
C VAL A 69 -9.75 -7.32 1.53
N SER A 70 -9.59 -8.53 0.99
CA SER A 70 -10.47 -9.67 1.31
C SER A 70 -10.39 -10.07 2.78
N LYS A 71 -9.19 -10.11 3.34
CA LYS A 71 -8.93 -10.49 4.73
C LYS A 71 -9.50 -9.47 5.72
N VAL A 72 -9.29 -8.20 5.45
CA VAL A 72 -9.80 -7.10 6.30
C VAL A 72 -11.33 -6.98 6.19
N ALA A 73 -11.90 -7.25 5.02
CA ALA A 73 -13.34 -7.27 4.79
C ALA A 73 -14.08 -6.03 5.31
N GLY A 74 -13.53 -4.85 5.08
CA GLY A 74 -14.12 -3.56 5.47
C GLY A 74 -14.05 -3.22 6.96
N ARG A 75 -13.37 -4.04 7.79
CA ARG A 75 -13.24 -3.80 9.24
C ARG A 75 -12.27 -2.66 9.59
N MET A 76 -11.37 -2.31 8.69
CA MET A 76 -10.51 -1.12 8.73
C MET A 76 -10.19 -0.68 7.31
N LYS A 77 -9.64 0.52 7.13
CA LYS A 77 -9.22 1.03 5.82
C LYS A 77 -7.95 0.35 5.33
N VAL A 78 -7.86 0.09 4.03
CA VAL A 78 -6.65 -0.48 3.40
C VAL A 78 -6.06 0.53 2.43
N LEU A 79 -4.85 0.99 2.73
CA LEU A 79 -4.06 1.86 1.86
C LEU A 79 -2.90 1.07 1.28
N VAL A 80 -2.56 1.33 0.02
CA VAL A 80 -1.45 0.66 -0.66
C VAL A 80 -0.39 1.65 -1.11
N GLY A 81 0.85 1.42 -0.69
CA GLY A 81 2.02 2.10 -1.21
C GLY A 81 2.34 1.63 -2.63
N VAL A 82 2.27 2.53 -3.59
CA VAL A 82 2.56 2.24 -5.01
C VAL A 82 3.93 2.73 -5.45
N GLY A 83 4.85 2.95 -4.50
CA GLY A 83 6.20 3.45 -4.77
C GLY A 83 7.01 2.49 -5.66
N ASP A 84 7.61 3.06 -6.70
CA ASP A 84 8.58 2.39 -7.58
C ASP A 84 9.42 3.46 -8.28
N THR A 85 10.61 3.10 -8.75
CA THR A 85 11.45 3.99 -9.59
C THR A 85 10.99 3.99 -11.04
N ASN A 86 10.20 3.00 -11.47
CA ASN A 86 9.59 2.92 -12.79
C ASN A 86 8.12 3.39 -12.73
N LEU A 87 7.80 4.47 -13.44
CA LEU A 87 6.44 5.02 -13.46
C LEU A 87 5.39 4.04 -14.00
N ASP A 88 5.75 3.17 -14.95
CA ASP A 88 4.81 2.18 -15.48
C ASP A 88 4.44 1.14 -14.41
N ASN A 89 5.39 0.75 -13.56
CA ASN A 89 5.13 -0.10 -12.40
C ASN A 89 4.19 0.57 -11.40
N VAL A 90 4.40 1.87 -11.14
CA VAL A 90 3.52 2.66 -10.25
C VAL A 90 2.09 2.66 -10.78
N LYS A 91 1.91 2.96 -12.07
CA LYS A 91 0.58 2.97 -12.71
C LYS A 91 -0.07 1.59 -12.71
N ALA A 92 0.68 0.55 -13.03
CA ALA A 92 0.17 -0.82 -13.02
C ALA A 92 -0.31 -1.23 -11.63
N LEU A 93 0.49 -0.99 -10.59
CA LEU A 93 0.10 -1.29 -9.22
C LEU A 93 -1.07 -0.43 -8.74
N ALA A 94 -1.12 0.84 -9.13
CA ALA A 94 -2.24 1.71 -8.81
C ALA A 94 -3.56 1.17 -9.39
N ALA A 95 -3.58 0.82 -10.68
CA ALA A 95 -4.76 0.26 -11.33
C ALA A 95 -5.21 -1.08 -10.71
N GLU A 96 -4.26 -1.98 -10.43
CA GLU A 96 -4.56 -3.27 -9.78
C GLU A 96 -5.08 -3.08 -8.34
N SER A 97 -4.55 -2.11 -7.61
CA SER A 97 -4.99 -1.79 -6.25
C SER A 97 -6.40 -1.19 -6.24
N GLU A 98 -6.69 -0.28 -7.18
CA GLU A 98 -8.04 0.27 -7.37
C GLU A 98 -9.04 -0.85 -7.70
N ALA A 99 -8.70 -1.74 -8.64
CA ALA A 99 -9.52 -2.89 -8.98
C ALA A 99 -9.73 -3.87 -7.82
N ALA A 100 -8.76 -3.96 -6.89
CA ALA A 100 -8.88 -4.74 -5.66
C ALA A 100 -9.81 -4.10 -4.62
N GLY A 101 -10.16 -2.83 -4.76
CA GLY A 101 -11.04 -2.12 -3.84
C GLY A 101 -10.31 -1.54 -2.62
N VAL A 102 -9.06 -1.13 -2.75
CA VAL A 102 -8.36 -0.40 -1.68
C VAL A 102 -8.98 0.98 -1.47
N ASP A 103 -8.90 1.50 -0.26
CA ASP A 103 -9.51 2.79 0.09
C ASP A 103 -8.68 3.98 -0.40
N ALA A 104 -7.35 3.85 -0.51
CA ALA A 104 -6.47 4.88 -1.03
C ALA A 104 -5.10 4.34 -1.48
N LEU A 105 -4.41 5.16 -2.25
CA LEU A 105 -3.04 4.91 -2.69
C LEU A 105 -2.09 5.92 -2.04
N LEU A 106 -0.89 5.48 -1.72
CA LEU A 106 0.19 6.33 -1.25
C LEU A 106 1.33 6.25 -2.25
N ALA A 107 1.53 7.33 -3.02
CA ALA A 107 2.62 7.45 -3.96
C ALA A 107 3.80 8.21 -3.32
N VAL A 108 5.00 7.69 -3.48
CA VAL A 108 6.25 8.38 -3.14
C VAL A 108 6.84 8.95 -4.42
N SER A 109 7.36 10.18 -4.36
CA SER A 109 8.08 10.77 -5.50
C SER A 109 9.28 9.90 -5.89
N PRO A 110 9.75 10.00 -7.16
CA PRO A 110 10.97 9.32 -7.57
C PRO A 110 12.09 9.59 -6.56
N TYR A 111 12.74 8.54 -6.12
CA TYR A 111 13.78 8.58 -5.10
C TYR A 111 15.14 8.22 -5.68
N TYR A 112 16.18 8.21 -4.85
CA TYR A 112 17.58 8.07 -5.17
C TYR A 112 18.22 9.36 -5.71
N PHE A 113 17.77 9.91 -6.84
CA PHE A 113 18.32 11.18 -7.38
C PHE A 113 17.56 12.42 -6.93
N GLY A 114 16.44 12.30 -6.27
CA GLY A 114 15.60 13.41 -5.87
C GLY A 114 15.04 14.21 -7.06
N PRO A 115 13.74 14.34 -7.19
CA PRO A 115 13.14 15.07 -8.32
C PRO A 115 13.22 16.59 -8.09
N SER A 116 13.33 17.35 -9.18
CA SER A 116 13.02 18.79 -9.15
C SER A 116 11.52 18.98 -8.86
N PRO A 117 11.08 20.17 -8.39
CA PRO A 117 9.67 20.45 -8.16
C PRO A 117 8.78 20.18 -9.40
N ASP A 118 9.25 20.55 -10.58
CA ASP A 118 8.53 20.31 -11.84
C ASP A 118 8.47 18.83 -12.20
N CYS A 119 9.51 18.07 -11.92
CA CYS A 119 9.53 16.63 -12.12
C CYS A 119 8.53 15.95 -11.17
N ALA A 120 8.53 16.31 -9.89
CA ALA A 120 7.60 15.79 -8.90
C ALA A 120 6.14 16.11 -9.30
N LYS A 121 5.85 17.34 -9.71
CA LYS A 121 4.52 17.74 -10.17
C LYS A 121 4.06 16.89 -11.36
N ARG A 122 4.89 16.72 -12.39
CA ARG A 122 4.55 15.87 -13.55
C ARG A 122 4.34 14.41 -13.17
N TYR A 123 5.18 13.89 -12.26
CA TYR A 123 5.06 12.54 -11.78
C TYR A 123 3.71 12.31 -11.07
N PHE A 124 3.37 13.12 -10.07
CA PHE A 124 2.10 12.97 -9.35
C PHE A 124 0.89 13.21 -10.23
N SER A 125 0.97 14.14 -11.20
CA SER A 125 -0.11 14.33 -12.20
C SER A 125 -0.27 13.14 -13.15
N ALA A 126 0.74 12.30 -13.31
CA ALA A 126 0.67 11.11 -14.15
C ALA A 126 0.20 9.87 -13.39
N VAL A 127 0.24 9.90 -12.05
CA VAL A 127 -0.23 8.81 -11.18
C VAL A 127 -1.68 9.02 -10.76
N ALA A 128 -2.10 10.28 -10.57
CA ALA A 128 -3.47 10.66 -10.22
C ALA A 128 -4.44 10.47 -11.40
#